data_7c3520d41126581c77c2a72827f4cb3d
#
_entry.id   7c3520d41126581c77c2a72827f4cb3d
#
_cell.length_a   1.000
_cell.length_b   1.000
_cell.length_c   1.000
_cell.angle_alpha   90.00
_cell.angle_beta   90.00
_cell.angle_gamma   90.00
#
_symmetry.space_group_name_H-M   'P 1'
#
loop_
_entity.id
_entity.type
_entity.pdbx_description
1 polymer ?
#
loop_
_entity_poly.entity_id
_entity_poly.type
_entity_poly.pdbx_seq_one_letter_code
_entity_poly.pdbx_strand_id
1 'polypeptide(L)'
;MKLKNPDKHQSLSSNAKVDKIATDSLKNETDIELKNMNNEDYLRMSEHESIDPFVSASTIQTGIGIAGKILGTLGVPFAGQIASLYSFILGELWPKGKSQWEIFMEHVEEIINQKILTYARNKALSDLRGLGDALAVYHESLESWVKNRNNTRARSVVKNQYIALELMFVQKLPSFAVSGEEVPLLPIYAQAANLHLLLLRDASIFGKEWGLSASEISTFYNRQVERTRDYSDHCVKWYNTGLNNLRGTNAKSWVRYNQFRKDMTLMVLDLVALFPSYDTLVYPIKTTSQLTREVYTDAIGTVHPNQAFASTTWYNNNAPSFSAIEAAVIRSPHLLDFLEKVTIYSLLSRWSNTQYMNMWGGHRLESRPIGGALNTSTQGSTNTSINPVTLQFTSRDVYRTESWAGLNLFLTQPVNGVPRVDFHWKFPTLPIASDNFYYLGYAGVGTQLQDSENELPPETTGQPNYESYSHRLSHIGLISASHVKALVYSWTHRSADRTNTIEPNSITQIPLVKAFNLPSGAAVVRGPGFTGGDILRRTNTGTFGDIRVNINPPFAQRYRVRIRYASTTDVQFHTSINGKAINQGNFSATMNRGEDLDYKTFRTVGFTTPFSLSDVQSTFTIGAWNFSSGNEVY
;
A
#
# COMPACT_ATOMS: atom_id res chain seq x y z
N MET A 1 11.80 49.48 -7.68
CA MET A 1 11.22 49.32 -6.33
C MET A 1 11.43 47.87 -5.93
N LYS A 2 12.45 47.59 -5.12
CA LYS A 2 12.87 46.25 -4.72
C LYS A 2 12.01 45.82 -3.52
N LEU A 3 11.14 44.84 -3.68
CA LEU A 3 10.48 44.15 -2.56
C LEU A 3 11.47 43.15 -1.96
N LYS A 4 11.82 43.38 -0.72
CA LYS A 4 12.63 42.48 0.10
C LYS A 4 11.84 41.17 0.33
N ASN A 5 12.48 40.07 0.05
CA ASN A 5 12.11 38.75 0.43
C ASN A 5 12.21 38.61 1.96
N PRO A 6 11.20 38.18 2.68
CA PRO A 6 11.36 37.83 4.08
C PRO A 6 11.99 36.45 4.21
N ASP A 7 13.00 36.45 4.99
CA ASP A 7 13.82 35.41 5.59
C ASP A 7 13.48 33.94 5.39
N LYS A 8 14.52 33.27 4.92
CA LYS A 8 14.71 31.82 5.05
C LYS A 8 14.55 31.45 6.52
N HIS A 9 13.48 30.76 6.87
CA HIS A 9 13.44 29.99 8.10
C HIS A 9 14.44 28.84 7.97
N GLN A 10 15.56 28.98 8.66
CA GLN A 10 16.42 27.87 9.03
C GLN A 10 15.54 26.86 9.78
N SER A 11 15.59 25.62 9.33
CA SER A 11 15.11 24.48 10.12
C SER A 11 15.88 24.53 11.45
N LEU A 12 15.22 24.93 12.49
CA LEU A 12 15.73 24.86 13.84
C LEU A 12 15.74 23.39 14.27
N SER A 13 16.84 22.72 14.02
CA SER A 13 17.28 21.62 14.87
C SER A 13 17.66 22.24 16.23
N SER A 14 16.69 22.63 17.01
CA SER A 14 16.91 23.18 18.35
C SER A 14 16.02 22.46 19.37
N ASN A 15 16.10 21.13 19.37
CA ASN A 15 15.54 20.34 20.48
C ASN A 15 16.25 20.59 21.80
N ALA A 16 17.39 21.30 21.83
CA ALA A 16 18.17 21.45 23.06
C ALA A 16 17.89 22.73 23.90
N LYS A 17 17.17 23.72 23.35
CA LYS A 17 16.91 24.97 24.09
C LYS A 17 15.45 25.23 24.41
N VAL A 18 14.53 24.70 23.63
CA VAL A 18 13.09 24.76 23.93
C VAL A 18 12.71 23.73 25.00
N ASP A 19 13.39 22.60 25.02
CA ASP A 19 13.18 21.54 26.04
C ASP A 19 13.46 21.99 27.47
N LYS A 20 14.34 22.94 27.71
CA LYS A 20 14.73 23.32 29.07
C LYS A 20 13.73 24.26 29.75
N ILE A 21 12.94 25.03 29.01
CA ILE A 21 11.90 25.92 29.59
C ILE A 21 10.57 25.20 29.67
N ALA A 22 10.28 24.32 28.73
CA ALA A 22 9.08 23.49 28.76
C ALA A 22 9.17 22.36 29.82
N THR A 23 10.37 21.79 30.01
CA THR A 23 10.59 20.70 30.98
C THR A 23 10.51 21.18 32.44
N ASP A 24 10.84 22.40 32.77
CA ASP A 24 10.75 22.89 34.16
C ASP A 24 9.31 23.29 34.56
N SER A 25 8.46 23.69 33.61
CA SER A 25 7.04 23.91 33.85
C SER A 25 6.25 22.60 33.90
N LEU A 26 6.60 21.62 33.03
CA LEU A 26 6.00 20.29 32.98
C LEU A 26 6.38 19.40 34.17
N LYS A 27 7.57 19.57 34.74
CA LYS A 27 7.97 18.81 35.93
C LYS A 27 7.10 19.11 37.14
N ASN A 28 6.54 20.30 37.26
CA ASN A 28 5.71 20.65 38.41
C ASN A 28 4.28 20.12 38.30
N GLU A 29 3.71 19.99 37.09
CA GLU A 29 2.33 19.50 36.92
C GLU A 29 2.28 17.97 36.74
N THR A 30 3.24 17.39 36.02
CA THR A 30 3.38 15.94 35.93
C THR A 30 3.79 15.32 37.27
N ASP A 31 4.57 16.02 38.10
CA ASP A 31 4.88 15.57 39.46
C ASP A 31 3.65 15.58 40.41
N ILE A 32 2.68 16.39 40.15
CA ILE A 32 1.41 16.43 40.92
C ILE A 32 0.46 15.31 40.45
N GLU A 33 0.35 15.05 39.15
CA GLU A 33 -0.40 13.91 38.61
C GLU A 33 0.26 12.57 38.93
N LEU A 34 1.57 12.46 38.82
CA LEU A 34 2.33 11.27 39.17
C LEU A 34 2.28 10.93 40.69
N LYS A 35 2.16 11.94 41.56
CA LYS A 35 1.96 11.73 43.01
C LYS A 35 0.56 11.22 43.41
N ASN A 36 -0.41 11.39 42.53
CA ASN A 36 -1.78 10.93 42.74
C ASN A 36 -2.12 9.65 41.95
N MET A 37 -1.21 9.15 41.15
CA MET A 37 -1.36 7.88 40.44
C MET A 37 -0.99 6.71 41.34
N ASN A 38 -1.76 5.64 41.27
CA ASN A 38 -1.39 4.40 41.94
C ASN A 38 -0.27 3.68 41.15
N ASN A 39 0.45 2.77 41.79
CA ASN A 39 1.56 2.04 41.18
C ASN A 39 1.16 1.21 39.94
N GLU A 40 -0.11 0.77 39.83
CA GLU A 40 -0.61 0.04 38.66
C GLU A 40 -0.80 0.96 37.47
N ASP A 41 -1.28 2.20 37.67
CA ASP A 41 -1.42 3.17 36.59
C ASP A 41 -0.04 3.63 36.06
N TYR A 42 0.94 3.78 36.96
CA TYR A 42 2.33 4.08 36.60
C TYR A 42 2.99 2.93 35.82
N LEU A 43 2.78 1.69 36.24
CA LEU A 43 3.26 0.50 35.54
C LEU A 43 2.58 0.33 34.19
N ARG A 44 1.28 0.59 34.07
CA ARG A 44 0.55 0.59 32.79
C ARG A 44 1.03 1.67 31.83
N MET A 45 1.51 2.81 32.31
CA MET A 45 2.14 3.84 31.47
C MET A 45 3.54 3.41 30.99
N SER A 46 4.29 2.69 31.82
CA SER A 46 5.62 2.18 31.45
C SER A 46 5.59 0.91 30.58
N GLU A 47 4.48 0.17 30.60
CA GLU A 47 4.25 -1.01 29.77
C GLU A 47 3.80 -0.68 28.32
N HIS A 48 3.52 0.59 28.02
CA HIS A 48 3.33 1.02 26.66
C HIS A 48 4.69 1.25 26.00
N GLU A 49 5.36 0.16 25.65
CA GLU A 49 6.42 0.20 24.66
C GLU A 49 5.85 0.84 23.40
N SER A 50 6.31 2.04 23.10
CA SER A 50 6.03 2.69 21.82
C SER A 50 6.69 1.84 20.74
N ILE A 51 5.97 1.53 19.66
CA ILE A 51 6.58 0.95 18.47
C ILE A 51 7.74 1.85 18.09
N ASP A 52 8.95 1.26 18.00
CA ASP A 52 10.12 2.03 17.58
C ASP A 52 9.87 2.57 16.17
N PRO A 53 9.74 3.90 15.98
CA PRO A 53 9.44 4.48 14.68
C PRO A 53 10.48 4.10 13.62
N PHE A 54 11.74 3.90 14.01
CA PHE A 54 12.80 3.48 13.09
C PHE A 54 12.62 2.05 12.59
N VAL A 55 12.19 1.13 13.45
CA VAL A 55 11.91 -0.27 13.07
C VAL A 55 10.74 -0.32 12.09
N SER A 56 9.66 0.39 12.39
CA SER A 56 8.49 0.48 11.51
C SER A 56 8.85 1.09 10.15
N ALA A 57 9.55 2.21 10.12
CA ALA A 57 9.96 2.88 8.88
C ALA A 57 10.85 1.99 8.01
N SER A 58 11.88 1.38 8.57
CA SER A 58 12.80 0.48 7.83
C SER A 58 12.07 -0.72 7.21
N THR A 59 11.13 -1.31 7.95
CA THR A 59 10.34 -2.46 7.51
C THR A 59 9.46 -2.12 6.33
N ILE A 60 8.75 -1.01 6.42
CA ILE A 60 7.86 -0.51 5.38
C ILE A 60 8.66 -0.13 4.12
N GLN A 61 9.79 0.59 4.28
CA GLN A 61 10.65 0.98 3.16
C GLN A 61 11.17 -0.23 2.39
N THR A 62 11.64 -1.28 3.10
CA THR A 62 12.10 -2.51 2.45
C THR A 62 10.97 -3.18 1.67
N GLY A 63 9.78 -3.32 2.25
CA GLY A 63 8.62 -3.92 1.56
C GLY A 63 8.25 -3.16 0.28
N ILE A 64 8.08 -1.85 0.39
CA ILE A 64 7.75 -0.97 -0.75
C ILE A 64 8.87 -0.99 -1.79
N GLY A 65 10.14 -0.92 -1.37
CA GLY A 65 11.29 -0.92 -2.26
C GLY A 65 11.37 -2.19 -3.10
N ILE A 66 11.17 -3.36 -2.48
CA ILE A 66 11.16 -4.65 -3.18
C ILE A 66 9.99 -4.72 -4.17
N ALA A 67 8.76 -4.39 -3.75
CA ALA A 67 7.59 -4.39 -4.63
C ALA A 67 7.77 -3.41 -5.82
N GLY A 68 8.30 -2.21 -5.57
CA GLY A 68 8.61 -1.22 -6.61
C GLY A 68 9.66 -1.71 -7.61
N LYS A 69 10.72 -2.37 -7.14
CA LYS A 69 11.76 -2.95 -8.01
C LYS A 69 11.19 -4.08 -8.87
N ILE A 70 10.33 -4.92 -8.30
CA ILE A 70 9.66 -6.00 -9.02
C ILE A 70 8.72 -5.44 -10.09
N LEU A 71 7.90 -4.43 -9.78
CA LEU A 71 7.03 -3.77 -10.76
C LEU A 71 7.78 -3.34 -12.02
N GLY A 72 9.03 -2.90 -11.89
CA GLY A 72 9.90 -2.54 -13.00
C GLY A 72 10.44 -3.73 -13.82
N THR A 73 10.28 -4.96 -13.35
CA THR A 73 10.84 -6.19 -13.96
C THR A 73 9.80 -7.25 -14.31
N LEU A 74 8.50 -6.89 -14.32
CA LEU A 74 7.43 -7.83 -14.64
C LEU A 74 7.45 -8.27 -16.11
N GLY A 75 6.99 -9.50 -16.35
CA GLY A 75 7.01 -10.17 -17.63
C GLY A 75 8.31 -10.91 -17.87
N VAL A 76 8.87 -10.80 -19.06
CA VAL A 76 10.15 -11.44 -19.44
C VAL A 76 11.28 -10.40 -19.46
N PRO A 77 11.98 -10.20 -18.32
CA PRO A 77 13.08 -9.26 -18.24
C PRO A 77 14.34 -9.82 -18.93
N PHE A 78 15.27 -8.92 -19.27
CA PHE A 78 16.60 -9.33 -19.70
C PHE A 78 17.42 -9.91 -18.54
N ALA A 79 18.35 -10.80 -18.82
CA ALA A 79 19.15 -11.47 -17.80
C ALA A 79 19.91 -10.50 -16.87
N GLY A 80 20.41 -9.37 -17.40
CA GLY A 80 21.03 -8.34 -16.59
C GLY A 80 20.07 -7.64 -15.62
N GLN A 81 18.79 -7.50 -15.99
CA GLN A 81 17.75 -6.95 -15.09
C GLN A 81 17.45 -7.90 -13.94
N ILE A 82 17.44 -9.22 -14.20
CA ILE A 82 17.26 -10.24 -13.16
C ILE A 82 18.44 -10.22 -12.18
N ALA A 83 19.69 -10.19 -12.68
CA ALA A 83 20.86 -10.08 -11.82
C ALA A 83 20.81 -8.81 -10.95
N SER A 84 20.44 -7.66 -11.53
CA SER A 84 20.23 -6.41 -10.78
C SER A 84 19.09 -6.50 -9.75
N LEU A 85 18.02 -7.25 -10.04
CA LEU A 85 16.93 -7.48 -9.10
C LEU A 85 17.41 -8.29 -7.89
N TYR A 86 18.11 -9.40 -8.09
CA TYR A 86 18.66 -10.18 -6.98
C TYR A 86 19.69 -9.41 -6.17
N SER A 87 20.57 -8.64 -6.84
CA SER A 87 21.52 -7.77 -6.14
C SER A 87 20.81 -6.78 -5.21
N PHE A 88 19.75 -6.15 -5.70
CA PHE A 88 18.92 -5.24 -4.89
C PHE A 88 18.27 -5.98 -3.71
N ILE A 89 17.60 -7.09 -3.95
CA ILE A 89 16.90 -7.85 -2.89
C ILE A 89 17.90 -8.38 -1.84
N LEU A 90 19.07 -8.87 -2.25
CA LEU A 90 20.12 -9.29 -1.33
C LEU A 90 20.59 -8.13 -0.45
N GLY A 91 20.77 -6.94 -1.01
CA GLY A 91 21.13 -5.73 -0.26
C GLY A 91 20.07 -5.31 0.76
N GLU A 92 18.78 -5.43 0.39
CA GLU A 92 17.66 -5.06 1.27
C GLU A 92 17.40 -6.09 2.38
N LEU A 93 17.40 -7.38 2.08
CA LEU A 93 17.02 -8.42 3.02
C LEU A 93 18.19 -8.97 3.85
N TRP A 94 19.43 -8.90 3.34
CA TRP A 94 20.66 -9.33 4.05
C TRP A 94 21.71 -8.20 4.09
N PRO A 95 21.36 -7.02 4.67
CA PRO A 95 22.30 -5.92 4.79
C PRO A 95 23.47 -6.29 5.72
N LYS A 96 24.57 -5.52 5.64
CA LYS A 96 25.65 -5.62 6.60
C LYS A 96 25.17 -5.05 7.94
N GLY A 97 25.12 -5.89 8.98
CA GLY A 97 24.66 -5.49 10.32
C GLY A 97 23.48 -6.31 10.80
N LYS A 98 22.48 -5.65 11.40
CA LYS A 98 21.26 -6.32 11.87
C LYS A 98 20.48 -6.83 10.67
N SER A 99 20.05 -8.08 10.72
CA SER A 99 19.28 -8.72 9.65
C SER A 99 17.91 -8.07 9.51
N GLN A 100 17.52 -7.72 8.29
CA GLN A 100 16.16 -7.21 8.02
C GLN A 100 15.07 -8.21 8.44
N TRP A 101 15.37 -9.49 8.41
CA TRP A 101 14.48 -10.55 8.87
C TRP A 101 14.17 -10.48 10.38
N GLU A 102 15.17 -10.13 11.19
CA GLU A 102 14.95 -9.89 12.63
C GLU A 102 14.08 -8.66 12.86
N ILE A 103 14.33 -7.61 12.10
CA ILE A 103 13.52 -6.38 12.15
C ILE A 103 12.05 -6.66 11.78
N PHE A 104 11.80 -7.45 10.72
CA PHE A 104 10.45 -7.86 10.36
C PHE A 104 9.75 -8.63 11.48
N MET A 105 10.43 -9.58 12.11
CA MET A 105 9.86 -10.35 13.22
C MET A 105 9.53 -9.45 14.41
N GLU A 106 10.47 -8.61 14.84
CA GLU A 106 10.27 -7.68 15.95
C GLU A 106 9.10 -6.74 15.72
N HIS A 107 9.02 -6.18 14.52
CA HIS A 107 7.93 -5.27 14.14
C HIS A 107 6.55 -5.94 14.23
N VAL A 108 6.41 -7.15 13.71
CA VAL A 108 5.11 -7.86 13.78
C VAL A 108 4.80 -8.29 15.20
N GLU A 109 5.78 -8.81 15.95
CA GLU A 109 5.63 -9.17 17.39
C GLU A 109 5.07 -8.00 18.19
N GLU A 110 5.55 -6.79 17.91
CA GLU A 110 5.11 -5.58 18.58
C GLU A 110 3.66 -5.19 18.22
N ILE A 111 3.32 -5.21 16.93
CA ILE A 111 1.95 -4.87 16.48
C ILE A 111 0.93 -5.84 17.06
N ILE A 112 1.20 -7.15 17.01
CA ILE A 112 0.25 -8.17 17.49
C ILE A 112 0.33 -8.41 19.00
N ASN A 113 1.33 -7.83 19.68
CA ASN A 113 1.65 -8.05 21.09
C ASN A 113 1.82 -9.54 21.43
N GLN A 114 2.52 -10.27 20.58
CA GLN A 114 2.82 -11.68 20.72
C GLN A 114 4.27 -11.96 20.31
N LYS A 115 5.03 -12.63 21.18
CA LYS A 115 6.40 -13.04 20.85
C LYS A 115 6.40 -14.37 20.10
N ILE A 116 7.21 -14.45 19.05
CA ILE A 116 7.48 -15.71 18.35
C ILE A 116 8.20 -16.66 19.29
N LEU A 117 7.78 -17.93 19.33
CA LEU A 117 8.48 -18.95 20.08
C LEU A 117 9.97 -18.97 19.73
N THR A 118 10.84 -18.97 20.74
CA THR A 118 12.31 -18.88 20.54
C THR A 118 12.83 -19.94 19.56
N TYR A 119 12.29 -21.15 19.64
CA TYR A 119 12.65 -22.21 18.69
C TYR A 119 12.27 -21.86 17.24
N ALA A 120 11.03 -21.40 17.01
CA ALA A 120 10.55 -21.03 15.67
C ALA A 120 11.36 -19.85 15.10
N ARG A 121 11.61 -18.83 15.95
CA ARG A 121 12.44 -17.66 15.59
C ARG A 121 13.85 -18.07 15.16
N ASN A 122 14.55 -18.83 16.02
CA ASN A 122 15.93 -19.25 15.76
C ASN A 122 16.02 -20.16 14.54
N LYS A 123 15.05 -21.06 14.36
CA LYS A 123 14.96 -21.94 13.19
C LYS A 123 14.77 -21.14 11.91
N ALA A 124 13.83 -20.20 11.88
CA ALA A 124 13.58 -19.34 10.74
C ALA A 124 14.83 -18.51 10.38
N LEU A 125 15.46 -17.85 11.34
CA LEU A 125 16.68 -17.06 11.12
C LEU A 125 17.85 -17.90 10.60
N SER A 126 18.03 -19.12 11.11
CA SER A 126 19.06 -20.05 10.63
C SER A 126 18.79 -20.45 9.17
N ASP A 127 17.54 -20.78 8.83
CA ASP A 127 17.16 -21.18 7.47
C ASP A 127 17.26 -20.00 6.48
N LEU A 128 16.88 -18.78 6.90
CA LEU A 128 17.03 -17.57 6.09
C LEU A 128 18.49 -17.24 5.82
N ARG A 129 19.38 -17.43 6.79
CA ARG A 129 20.83 -17.24 6.57
C ARG A 129 21.33 -18.18 5.48
N GLY A 130 21.02 -19.49 5.58
CA GLY A 130 21.41 -20.46 4.56
C GLY A 130 20.82 -20.15 3.17
N LEU A 131 19.56 -19.68 3.11
CA LEU A 131 18.95 -19.24 1.85
C LEU A 131 19.66 -18.00 1.28
N GLY A 132 20.06 -17.04 2.13
CA GLY A 132 20.80 -15.85 1.69
C GLY A 132 22.16 -16.21 1.10
N ASP A 133 22.90 -17.09 1.76
CA ASP A 133 24.21 -17.57 1.27
C ASP A 133 24.06 -18.29 -0.08
N ALA A 134 23.09 -19.18 -0.21
CA ALA A 134 22.82 -19.89 -1.45
C ALA A 134 22.34 -18.97 -2.59
N LEU A 135 21.49 -17.98 -2.26
CA LEU A 135 21.03 -16.97 -3.22
C LEU A 135 22.19 -16.09 -3.71
N ALA A 136 23.12 -15.72 -2.82
CA ALA A 136 24.33 -14.97 -3.20
C ALA A 136 25.20 -15.76 -4.18
N VAL A 137 25.42 -17.05 -3.93
CA VAL A 137 26.17 -17.93 -4.84
C VAL A 137 25.46 -18.10 -6.19
N TYR A 138 24.12 -18.23 -6.17
CA TYR A 138 23.34 -18.24 -7.42
C TYR A 138 23.48 -16.91 -8.18
N HIS A 139 23.36 -15.78 -7.49
CA HIS A 139 23.53 -14.45 -8.08
C HIS A 139 24.90 -14.26 -8.74
N GLU A 140 25.99 -14.62 -8.06
CA GLU A 140 27.36 -14.58 -8.62
C GLU A 140 27.48 -15.44 -9.88
N SER A 141 26.89 -16.64 -9.87
CA SER A 141 26.90 -17.54 -11.02
C SER A 141 26.08 -16.97 -12.18
N LEU A 142 24.96 -16.31 -11.89
CA LEU A 142 24.10 -15.64 -12.87
C LEU A 142 24.83 -14.44 -13.51
N GLU A 143 25.50 -13.60 -12.73
CA GLU A 143 26.32 -12.49 -13.25
C GLU A 143 27.46 -13.00 -14.14
N SER A 144 28.15 -14.06 -13.71
CA SER A 144 29.23 -14.68 -14.52
C SER A 144 28.70 -15.15 -15.86
N TRP A 145 27.53 -15.79 -15.89
CA TRP A 145 26.88 -16.23 -17.12
C TRP A 145 26.42 -15.06 -17.99
N VAL A 146 25.82 -13.99 -17.37
CA VAL A 146 25.39 -12.80 -18.10
C VAL A 146 26.55 -12.13 -18.85
N LYS A 147 27.74 -12.07 -18.21
CA LYS A 147 28.97 -11.51 -18.82
C LYS A 147 29.45 -12.32 -20.01
N ASN A 148 29.24 -13.64 -20.04
CA ASN A 148 29.65 -14.52 -21.14
C ASN A 148 28.65 -15.67 -21.34
N ARG A 149 27.54 -15.39 -22.01
CA ARG A 149 26.42 -16.32 -22.24
C ARG A 149 26.79 -17.57 -23.04
N ASN A 150 27.85 -17.50 -23.83
CA ASN A 150 28.30 -18.62 -24.66
C ASN A 150 29.26 -19.58 -23.93
N ASN A 151 29.73 -19.22 -22.73
CA ASN A 151 30.64 -20.05 -21.96
C ASN A 151 29.90 -21.27 -21.38
N THR A 152 30.27 -22.46 -21.84
CA THR A 152 29.66 -23.74 -21.44
C THR A 152 29.81 -24.00 -19.92
N ARG A 153 30.98 -23.64 -19.35
CA ARG A 153 31.21 -23.79 -17.91
C ARG A 153 30.31 -22.87 -17.10
N ALA A 154 30.15 -21.59 -17.48
CA ALA A 154 29.25 -20.64 -16.82
C ALA A 154 27.80 -21.13 -16.88
N ARG A 155 27.34 -21.65 -18.02
CA ARG A 155 26.01 -22.28 -18.16
C ARG A 155 25.80 -23.44 -17.18
N SER A 156 26.77 -24.34 -17.10
CA SER A 156 26.71 -25.49 -16.20
C SER A 156 26.70 -25.07 -14.74
N VAL A 157 27.49 -24.07 -14.36
CA VAL A 157 27.54 -23.55 -12.97
C VAL A 157 26.20 -22.91 -12.59
N VAL A 158 25.65 -22.00 -13.42
CA VAL A 158 24.36 -21.35 -13.10
C VAL A 158 23.22 -22.35 -13.01
N LYS A 159 23.19 -23.36 -13.91
CA LYS A 159 22.21 -24.47 -13.84
C LYS A 159 22.30 -25.22 -12.52
N ASN A 160 23.48 -25.57 -12.07
CA ASN A 160 23.68 -26.37 -10.86
C ASN A 160 23.29 -25.54 -9.61
N GLN A 161 23.68 -24.27 -9.56
CA GLN A 161 23.31 -23.38 -8.46
C GLN A 161 21.79 -23.11 -8.42
N TYR A 162 21.16 -22.96 -9.58
CA TYR A 162 19.70 -22.87 -9.69
C TYR A 162 19.00 -24.08 -9.06
N ILE A 163 19.40 -25.30 -9.46
CA ILE A 163 18.78 -26.54 -8.96
C ILE A 163 18.99 -26.68 -7.44
N ALA A 164 20.19 -26.38 -6.95
CA ALA A 164 20.49 -26.45 -5.53
C ALA A 164 19.67 -25.44 -4.71
N LEU A 165 19.57 -24.20 -5.18
CA LEU A 165 18.81 -23.15 -4.49
C LEU A 165 17.31 -23.45 -4.51
N GLU A 166 16.76 -23.96 -5.63
CA GLU A 166 15.34 -24.34 -5.73
C GLU A 166 14.98 -25.43 -4.71
N LEU A 167 15.83 -26.46 -4.60
CA LEU A 167 15.64 -27.51 -3.60
C LEU A 167 15.69 -26.94 -2.16
N MET A 168 16.59 -25.99 -1.89
CA MET A 168 16.63 -25.33 -0.58
C MET A 168 15.32 -24.57 -0.28
N PHE A 169 14.76 -23.83 -1.23
CA PHE A 169 13.47 -23.17 -1.01
C PHE A 169 12.37 -24.18 -0.68
N VAL A 170 12.26 -25.29 -1.41
CA VAL A 170 11.29 -26.34 -1.14
C VAL A 170 11.43 -26.89 0.28
N GLN A 171 12.66 -27.08 0.76
CA GLN A 171 12.93 -27.64 2.09
C GLN A 171 12.75 -26.63 3.23
N LYS A 172 13.02 -25.33 2.98
CA LYS A 172 13.06 -24.32 4.05
C LYS A 172 11.78 -23.52 4.21
N LEU A 173 10.99 -23.32 3.14
CA LEU A 173 9.73 -22.57 3.21
C LEU A 173 8.77 -23.03 4.33
N PRO A 174 8.60 -24.34 4.59
CA PRO A 174 7.75 -24.78 5.69
C PRO A 174 8.17 -24.28 7.08
N SER A 175 9.45 -23.94 7.29
CA SER A 175 9.92 -23.39 8.57
C SER A 175 9.48 -21.95 8.82
N PHE A 176 8.93 -21.27 7.81
CA PHE A 176 8.33 -19.93 7.90
C PHE A 176 6.80 -19.97 8.04
N ALA A 177 6.21 -21.16 8.09
CA ALA A 177 4.78 -21.43 8.26
C ALA A 177 4.53 -22.37 9.44
N VAL A 178 5.25 -22.14 10.55
CA VAL A 178 5.12 -22.96 11.78
C VAL A 178 3.72 -22.75 12.37
N SER A 179 3.06 -23.86 12.74
CA SER A 179 1.71 -23.83 13.32
C SER A 179 1.66 -22.98 14.59
N GLY A 180 0.77 -21.99 14.62
CA GLY A 180 0.61 -21.03 15.70
C GLY A 180 1.50 -19.77 15.55
N GLU A 181 2.45 -19.77 14.62
CA GLU A 181 3.37 -18.65 14.37
C GLU A 181 3.22 -18.06 12.96
N GLU A 182 2.17 -18.45 12.23
CA GLU A 182 2.00 -18.07 10.82
C GLU A 182 1.76 -16.57 10.66
N VAL A 183 1.06 -15.91 11.60
CA VAL A 183 0.83 -14.46 11.56
C VAL A 183 2.12 -13.69 11.84
N PRO A 184 2.87 -13.95 12.93
CA PRO A 184 4.13 -13.24 13.19
C PRO A 184 5.23 -13.52 12.15
N LEU A 185 5.22 -14.68 11.49
CA LEU A 185 6.17 -15.02 10.43
C LEU A 185 5.69 -14.62 9.01
N LEU A 186 4.53 -14.00 8.89
CA LEU A 186 3.91 -13.74 7.59
C LEU A 186 4.76 -12.90 6.62
N PRO A 187 5.42 -11.79 7.01
CA PRO A 187 6.30 -11.06 6.10
C PRO A 187 7.50 -11.89 5.63
N ILE A 188 8.04 -12.73 6.53
CA ILE A 188 9.14 -13.65 6.23
C ILE A 188 8.70 -14.65 5.16
N TYR A 189 7.55 -15.28 5.38
CA TYR A 189 6.98 -16.22 4.42
C TYR A 189 6.75 -15.58 3.05
N ALA A 190 6.14 -14.39 3.02
CA ALA A 190 5.82 -13.68 1.78
C ALA A 190 7.08 -13.34 0.97
N GLN A 191 8.15 -12.86 1.63
CA GLN A 191 9.40 -12.54 0.96
C GLN A 191 10.13 -13.81 0.47
N ALA A 192 10.17 -14.88 1.27
CA ALA A 192 10.76 -16.15 0.85
C ALA A 192 9.98 -16.78 -0.32
N ALA A 193 8.65 -16.73 -0.28
CA ALA A 193 7.77 -17.16 -1.36
C ALA A 193 8.01 -16.35 -2.65
N ASN A 194 8.15 -15.04 -2.53
CA ASN A 194 8.50 -14.15 -3.64
C ASN A 194 9.82 -14.55 -4.31
N LEU A 195 10.87 -14.76 -3.53
CA LEU A 195 12.18 -15.19 -4.03
C LEU A 195 12.11 -16.54 -4.73
N HIS A 196 11.36 -17.50 -4.17
CA HIS A 196 11.17 -18.80 -4.80
C HIS A 196 10.43 -18.72 -6.14
N LEU A 197 9.35 -17.91 -6.22
CA LEU A 197 8.62 -17.70 -7.47
C LEU A 197 9.45 -16.99 -8.53
N LEU A 198 10.26 -16.01 -8.15
CA LEU A 198 11.23 -15.36 -9.06
C LEU A 198 12.25 -16.35 -9.59
N LEU A 199 12.78 -17.22 -8.73
CA LEU A 199 13.72 -18.27 -9.12
C LEU A 199 13.07 -19.26 -10.11
N LEU A 200 11.83 -19.71 -9.84
CA LEU A 200 11.10 -20.60 -10.74
C LEU A 200 10.82 -19.94 -12.11
N ARG A 201 10.53 -18.64 -12.12
CA ARG A 201 10.40 -17.85 -13.35
C ARG A 201 11.68 -17.86 -14.18
N ASP A 202 12.84 -17.76 -13.55
CA ASP A 202 14.13 -17.72 -14.25
C ASP A 202 14.38 -18.98 -15.08
N ALA A 203 13.99 -20.17 -14.58
CA ALA A 203 14.08 -21.42 -15.34
C ALA A 203 13.19 -21.40 -16.58
N SER A 204 11.99 -20.82 -16.48
CA SER A 204 11.09 -20.69 -17.63
C SER A 204 11.65 -19.76 -18.70
N ILE A 205 12.40 -18.73 -18.32
CA ILE A 205 12.97 -17.75 -19.24
C ILE A 205 14.32 -18.23 -19.81
N PHE A 206 15.24 -18.69 -18.96
CA PHE A 206 16.64 -18.92 -19.32
C PHE A 206 17.07 -20.39 -19.27
N GLY A 207 16.19 -21.27 -18.77
CA GLY A 207 16.54 -22.69 -18.55
C GLY A 207 17.09 -23.37 -19.79
N LYS A 208 16.56 -23.08 -20.99
CA LYS A 208 17.08 -23.60 -22.27
C LYS A 208 18.51 -23.15 -22.53
N GLU A 209 18.84 -21.88 -22.22
CA GLU A 209 20.21 -21.37 -22.40
C GLU A 209 21.19 -21.99 -21.40
N TRP A 210 20.72 -22.36 -20.21
CA TRP A 210 21.52 -23.06 -19.20
C TRP A 210 21.69 -24.56 -19.48
N GLY A 211 20.93 -25.09 -20.45
CA GLY A 211 20.96 -26.51 -20.82
C GLY A 211 19.99 -27.35 -19.97
N LEU A 212 18.90 -26.77 -19.47
CA LEU A 212 17.75 -27.52 -18.98
C LEU A 212 17.02 -28.15 -20.18
N SER A 213 16.55 -29.38 -20.02
CA SER A 213 15.67 -30.03 -21.00
C SER A 213 14.29 -29.40 -21.01
N ALA A 214 13.51 -29.58 -22.07
CA ALA A 214 12.12 -29.10 -22.13
C ALA A 214 11.25 -29.69 -21.02
N SER A 215 11.51 -30.95 -20.62
CA SER A 215 10.81 -31.58 -19.51
C SER A 215 11.12 -30.94 -18.16
N GLU A 216 12.40 -30.61 -17.88
CA GLU A 216 12.81 -29.91 -16.67
C GLU A 216 12.16 -28.52 -16.60
N ILE A 217 12.18 -27.75 -17.70
CA ILE A 217 11.56 -26.42 -17.79
C ILE A 217 10.05 -26.52 -17.52
N SER A 218 9.36 -27.49 -18.14
CA SER A 218 7.93 -27.71 -17.91
C SER A 218 7.64 -28.07 -16.46
N THR A 219 8.48 -28.87 -15.83
CA THR A 219 8.34 -29.23 -14.41
C THR A 219 8.46 -28.01 -13.49
N PHE A 220 9.45 -27.14 -13.71
CA PHE A 220 9.63 -25.92 -12.94
C PHE A 220 8.50 -24.92 -13.18
N TYR A 221 8.02 -24.80 -14.43
CA TYR A 221 6.87 -23.96 -14.75
C TYR A 221 5.59 -24.44 -14.03
N ASN A 222 5.28 -25.75 -14.09
CA ASN A 222 4.10 -26.28 -13.39
C ASN A 222 4.20 -26.06 -11.88
N ARG A 223 5.40 -26.22 -11.31
CA ARG A 223 5.67 -25.91 -9.91
C ARG A 223 5.45 -24.44 -9.61
N GLN A 224 5.90 -23.53 -10.48
CA GLN A 224 5.66 -22.11 -10.32
C GLN A 224 4.17 -21.80 -10.24
N VAL A 225 3.34 -22.33 -11.14
CA VAL A 225 1.88 -22.13 -11.15
C VAL A 225 1.25 -22.65 -9.87
N GLU A 226 1.61 -23.87 -9.43
CA GLU A 226 1.13 -24.46 -8.18
C GLU A 226 1.53 -23.61 -6.96
N ARG A 227 2.82 -23.25 -6.85
CA ARG A 227 3.31 -22.48 -5.72
C ARG A 227 2.78 -21.05 -5.70
N THR A 228 2.51 -20.44 -6.84
CA THR A 228 1.84 -19.12 -6.89
C THR A 228 0.48 -19.16 -6.19
N ARG A 229 -0.31 -20.21 -6.44
CA ARG A 229 -1.57 -20.42 -5.74
C ARG A 229 -1.37 -20.63 -4.25
N ASP A 230 -0.55 -21.62 -3.88
CA ASP A 230 -0.37 -22.01 -2.48
C ASP A 230 0.14 -20.86 -1.62
N TYR A 231 1.10 -20.09 -2.15
CA TYR A 231 1.69 -18.95 -1.44
C TYR A 231 0.73 -17.77 -1.35
N SER A 232 -0.04 -17.50 -2.41
CA SER A 232 -1.05 -16.44 -2.39
C SER A 232 -2.14 -16.75 -1.37
N ASP A 233 -2.68 -17.97 -1.38
CA ASP A 233 -3.75 -18.38 -0.46
C ASP A 233 -3.25 -18.40 0.99
N HIS A 234 -2.03 -18.87 1.25
CA HIS A 234 -1.42 -18.79 2.59
C HIS A 234 -1.31 -17.36 3.10
N CYS A 235 -0.73 -16.47 2.29
CA CYS A 235 -0.53 -15.08 2.68
C CYS A 235 -1.85 -14.35 2.96
N VAL A 236 -2.85 -14.52 2.10
CA VAL A 236 -4.17 -13.90 2.27
C VAL A 236 -4.88 -14.45 3.49
N LYS A 237 -4.87 -15.78 3.69
CA LYS A 237 -5.47 -16.41 4.86
C LYS A 237 -4.91 -15.86 6.17
N TRP A 238 -3.59 -15.83 6.30
CA TRP A 238 -2.97 -15.44 7.56
C TRP A 238 -2.97 -13.92 7.78
N TYR A 239 -2.96 -13.11 6.70
CA TYR A 239 -3.28 -11.69 6.80
C TYR A 239 -4.67 -11.47 7.38
N ASN A 240 -5.70 -12.13 6.85
CA ASN A 240 -7.08 -12.00 7.33
C ASN A 240 -7.23 -12.50 8.78
N THR A 241 -6.54 -13.59 9.13
CA THR A 241 -6.52 -14.11 10.49
C THR A 241 -5.91 -13.12 11.47
N GLY A 242 -4.73 -12.58 11.17
CA GLY A 242 -4.07 -11.58 12.00
C GLY A 242 -4.90 -10.31 12.16
N LEU A 243 -5.47 -9.83 11.07
CA LEU A 243 -6.34 -8.65 11.09
C LEU A 243 -7.59 -8.87 11.95
N ASN A 244 -8.25 -10.01 11.82
CA ASN A 244 -9.44 -10.36 12.61
C ASN A 244 -9.11 -10.48 14.10
N ASN A 245 -7.96 -11.06 14.47
CA ASN A 245 -7.53 -11.20 15.85
C ASN A 245 -7.29 -9.86 16.55
N LEU A 246 -6.93 -8.83 15.80
CA LEU A 246 -6.70 -7.47 16.32
C LEU A 246 -7.98 -6.62 16.38
N ARG A 247 -9.08 -7.12 15.84
CA ARG A 247 -10.33 -6.36 15.83
C ARG A 247 -10.88 -6.23 17.25
N GLY A 248 -11.02 -4.99 17.70
CA GLY A 248 -11.54 -4.65 19.01
C GLY A 248 -12.75 -3.73 18.96
N THR A 249 -13.03 -3.03 20.08
CA THR A 249 -14.21 -2.19 20.24
C THR A 249 -13.90 -0.71 20.45
N ASN A 250 -12.65 -0.36 20.75
CA ASN A 250 -12.25 1.00 21.15
C ASN A 250 -11.18 1.58 20.21
N ALA A 251 -10.83 2.84 20.40
CA ALA A 251 -9.87 3.57 19.61
C ALA A 251 -8.46 2.94 19.63
N LYS A 252 -8.00 2.46 20.79
CA LYS A 252 -6.66 1.82 20.88
C LYS A 252 -6.57 0.56 20.04
N SER A 253 -7.60 -0.28 20.07
CA SER A 253 -7.64 -1.48 19.22
C SER A 253 -7.73 -1.11 17.74
N TRP A 254 -8.42 -0.01 17.39
CA TRP A 254 -8.46 0.45 16.00
C TRP A 254 -7.07 0.88 15.50
N VAL A 255 -6.28 1.57 16.30
CA VAL A 255 -4.92 2.00 15.91
C VAL A 255 -4.05 0.79 15.60
N ARG A 256 -4.00 -0.22 16.48
CA ARG A 256 -3.23 -1.46 16.23
C ARG A 256 -3.73 -2.23 15.00
N TYR A 257 -5.05 -2.35 14.87
CA TYR A 257 -5.68 -2.97 13.71
C TYR A 257 -5.30 -2.27 12.41
N ASN A 258 -5.37 -0.92 12.39
CA ASN A 258 -5.01 -0.14 11.22
C ASN A 258 -3.52 -0.23 10.90
N GLN A 259 -2.66 -0.23 11.92
CA GLN A 259 -1.22 -0.40 11.74
C GLN A 259 -0.89 -1.76 11.13
N PHE A 260 -1.45 -2.85 11.66
CA PHE A 260 -1.30 -4.18 11.07
C PHE A 260 -1.80 -4.20 9.62
N ARG A 261 -3.00 -3.64 9.36
CA ARG A 261 -3.57 -3.54 8.01
C ARG A 261 -2.63 -2.82 7.06
N LYS A 262 -2.11 -1.64 7.45
CA LYS A 262 -1.17 -0.84 6.66
C LYS A 262 0.11 -1.64 6.38
N ASP A 263 0.77 -2.09 7.43
CA ASP A 263 2.11 -2.66 7.32
C ASP A 263 2.10 -4.01 6.61
N MET A 264 1.13 -4.87 6.92
CA MET A 264 0.99 -6.14 6.20
C MET A 264 0.49 -5.96 4.76
N THR A 265 -0.21 -4.88 4.44
CA THR A 265 -0.51 -4.56 3.04
C THR A 265 0.78 -4.28 2.28
N LEU A 266 1.64 -3.41 2.80
CA LEU A 266 2.87 -2.99 2.13
C LEU A 266 3.96 -4.08 2.08
N MET A 267 4.06 -4.91 3.11
CA MET A 267 5.08 -5.97 3.19
C MET A 267 4.65 -7.30 2.56
N VAL A 268 3.36 -7.56 2.50
CA VAL A 268 2.82 -8.86 2.10
C VAL A 268 1.87 -8.76 0.92
N LEU A 269 0.74 -8.03 1.04
CA LEU A 269 -0.31 -8.10 0.03
C LEU A 269 0.07 -7.42 -1.29
N ASP A 270 0.85 -6.34 -1.27
CA ASP A 270 1.31 -5.68 -2.49
C ASP A 270 2.31 -6.57 -3.25
N LEU A 271 3.12 -7.33 -2.52
CA LEU A 271 4.01 -8.32 -3.10
C LEU A 271 3.22 -9.50 -3.70
N VAL A 272 2.26 -10.05 -2.95
CA VAL A 272 1.39 -11.16 -3.39
C VAL A 272 0.58 -10.78 -4.63
N ALA A 273 0.16 -9.53 -4.75
CA ALA A 273 -0.54 -9.02 -5.93
C ALA A 273 0.29 -9.10 -7.22
N LEU A 274 1.62 -9.18 -7.12
CA LEU A 274 2.53 -9.30 -8.27
C LEU A 274 2.79 -10.75 -8.67
N PHE A 275 2.57 -11.73 -7.78
CA PHE A 275 2.85 -13.15 -8.04
C PHE A 275 2.21 -13.69 -9.32
N PRO A 276 0.94 -13.34 -9.67
CA PRO A 276 0.34 -13.79 -10.93
C PRO A 276 1.11 -13.36 -12.17
N SER A 277 1.80 -12.23 -12.10
CA SER A 277 2.54 -11.64 -13.23
C SER A 277 3.91 -12.29 -13.48
N TYR A 278 4.29 -13.28 -12.65
CA TYR A 278 5.50 -14.09 -12.90
C TYR A 278 5.26 -15.26 -13.86
N ASP A 279 4.02 -15.57 -14.20
CA ASP A 279 3.68 -16.59 -15.19
C ASP A 279 4.10 -16.16 -16.60
N THR A 280 5.18 -16.75 -17.09
CA THR A 280 5.81 -16.37 -18.36
C THR A 280 5.02 -16.77 -19.60
N LEU A 281 4.08 -17.71 -19.48
CA LEU A 281 3.18 -18.08 -20.59
C LEU A 281 2.01 -17.09 -20.68
N VAL A 282 1.53 -16.62 -19.55
CA VAL A 282 0.49 -15.58 -19.50
C VAL A 282 1.10 -14.20 -19.79
N TYR A 283 2.30 -13.92 -19.29
CA TYR A 283 3.01 -12.64 -19.43
C TYR A 283 4.37 -12.81 -20.12
N PRO A 284 4.37 -13.14 -21.43
CA PRO A 284 5.60 -13.49 -22.16
C PRO A 284 6.47 -12.30 -22.59
N ILE A 285 6.05 -11.08 -22.33
CA ILE A 285 6.77 -9.83 -22.67
C ILE A 285 6.68 -8.86 -21.49
N LYS A 286 7.42 -7.75 -21.57
CA LYS A 286 7.34 -6.67 -20.60
C LYS A 286 5.88 -6.41 -20.20
N THR A 287 5.63 -6.38 -18.91
CA THR A 287 4.26 -6.22 -18.35
C THR A 287 4.26 -5.08 -17.35
N THR A 288 3.27 -4.20 -17.45
CA THR A 288 2.99 -3.19 -16.42
C THR A 288 1.80 -3.64 -15.58
N SER A 289 1.93 -3.57 -14.27
CA SER A 289 0.86 -3.87 -13.32
C SER A 289 0.57 -2.66 -12.45
N GLN A 290 -0.62 -2.60 -11.89
CA GLN A 290 -1.08 -1.46 -11.11
C GLN A 290 -1.61 -1.94 -9.76
N LEU A 291 -1.08 -1.34 -8.68
CA LEU A 291 -1.57 -1.51 -7.32
C LEU A 291 -2.57 -0.38 -7.05
N THR A 292 -3.84 -0.72 -6.86
CA THR A 292 -4.94 0.25 -6.69
C THR A 292 -5.53 0.26 -5.30
N ARG A 293 -4.95 -0.52 -4.38
CA ARG A 293 -5.37 -0.57 -2.98
C ARG A 293 -5.07 0.75 -2.28
N GLU A 294 -5.99 1.19 -1.45
CA GLU A 294 -5.75 2.30 -0.54
C GLU A 294 -5.08 1.80 0.74
N VAL A 295 -4.06 2.52 1.17
CA VAL A 295 -3.35 2.31 2.44
C VAL A 295 -3.64 3.50 3.34
N TYR A 296 -4.07 3.22 4.57
CA TYR A 296 -4.47 4.24 5.55
C TYR A 296 -3.36 4.37 6.58
N THR A 297 -2.78 5.57 6.69
CA THR A 297 -1.72 5.86 7.66
C THR A 297 -2.27 6.13 9.05
N ASP A 298 -1.39 6.40 9.99
CA ASP A 298 -1.77 6.62 11.37
C ASP A 298 -2.67 7.83 11.52
N ALA A 299 -3.56 7.78 12.51
CA ALA A 299 -4.41 8.91 12.85
C ALA A 299 -3.58 9.98 13.55
N ILE A 300 -3.70 11.21 13.07
CA ILE A 300 -3.10 12.39 13.70
C ILE A 300 -4.18 13.12 14.50
N GLY A 301 -3.96 13.26 15.76
CA GLY A 301 -4.92 13.78 16.72
C GLY A 301 -5.09 12.84 17.91
N THR A 302 -6.09 13.06 18.73
CA THR A 302 -6.31 12.38 20.00
C THR A 302 -6.58 10.88 19.96
N VAL A 303 -6.62 10.29 18.81
CA VAL A 303 -6.85 8.83 18.65
C VAL A 303 -5.57 8.03 18.76
N HIS A 304 -4.41 8.66 18.60
CA HIS A 304 -3.13 7.97 18.62
C HIS A 304 -2.71 7.58 20.04
N PRO A 305 -2.28 6.32 20.30
CA PRO A 305 -1.95 5.84 21.64
C PRO A 305 -0.74 6.52 22.27
N ASN A 306 0.20 7.01 21.47
CA ASN A 306 1.42 7.70 21.93
C ASN A 306 1.16 9.17 22.31
N GLN A 307 -0.05 9.67 22.17
CA GLN A 307 -0.39 11.00 22.63
C GLN A 307 -0.68 11.00 24.14
N ALA A 308 -0.22 12.02 24.83
CA ALA A 308 -0.30 12.15 26.29
C ALA A 308 -1.72 11.97 26.90
N PHE A 309 -2.74 12.00 26.06
CA PHE A 309 -4.14 11.80 26.47
C PHE A 309 -4.64 10.38 26.42
N ALA A 310 -3.98 9.49 25.71
CA ALA A 310 -4.45 8.11 25.55
C ALA A 310 -4.54 7.37 26.90
N SER A 311 -3.88 7.89 27.94
CA SER A 311 -3.87 7.35 29.29
C SER A 311 -4.90 7.97 30.23
N THR A 312 -5.57 9.07 29.86
CA THR A 312 -6.49 9.75 30.76
C THR A 312 -7.87 9.09 30.79
N THR A 313 -8.53 9.12 31.95
CA THR A 313 -9.92 8.67 32.10
C THR A 313 -10.86 9.43 31.14
N TRP A 314 -10.58 10.70 30.90
CA TRP A 314 -11.34 11.52 29.96
C TRP A 314 -11.27 10.97 28.54
N TYR A 315 -10.07 10.62 28.04
CA TYR A 315 -9.89 10.02 26.72
C TYR A 315 -10.68 8.71 26.60
N ASN A 316 -10.54 7.83 27.58
CA ASN A 316 -11.22 6.53 27.57
C ASN A 316 -12.75 6.67 27.52
N ASN A 317 -13.31 7.73 28.10
CA ASN A 317 -14.75 8.02 28.12
C ASN A 317 -15.25 8.77 26.87
N ASN A 318 -14.38 9.49 26.15
CA ASN A 318 -14.76 10.40 25.05
C ASN A 318 -14.20 9.99 23.69
N ALA A 319 -13.25 9.08 23.63
CA ALA A 319 -12.74 8.57 22.37
C ALA A 319 -13.84 7.81 21.61
N PRO A 320 -13.92 7.98 20.27
CA PRO A 320 -14.92 7.25 19.49
C PRO A 320 -14.63 5.74 19.51
N SER A 321 -15.68 4.93 19.33
CA SER A 321 -15.55 3.48 19.22
C SER A 321 -14.78 3.06 17.98
N PHE A 322 -14.26 1.84 17.97
CA PHE A 322 -13.61 1.23 16.81
C PHE A 322 -14.45 1.38 15.53
N SER A 323 -15.74 1.01 15.59
CA SER A 323 -16.63 1.06 14.44
C SER A 323 -16.91 2.49 13.97
N ALA A 324 -16.96 3.46 14.86
CA ALA A 324 -17.16 4.86 14.51
C ALA A 324 -15.93 5.43 13.79
N ILE A 325 -14.72 5.06 14.23
CA ILE A 325 -13.47 5.44 13.53
C ILE A 325 -13.42 4.77 12.16
N GLU A 326 -13.63 3.46 12.09
CA GLU A 326 -13.57 2.71 10.83
C GLU A 326 -14.54 3.30 9.79
N ALA A 327 -15.77 3.59 10.19
CA ALA A 327 -16.78 4.19 9.31
C ALA A 327 -16.46 5.64 8.89
N ALA A 328 -15.73 6.39 9.70
CA ALA A 328 -15.37 7.77 9.39
C ALA A 328 -14.20 7.89 8.40
N VAL A 329 -13.24 6.96 8.44
CA VAL A 329 -11.96 7.14 7.73
C VAL A 329 -11.69 6.11 6.64
N ILE A 330 -12.28 4.92 6.71
CA ILE A 330 -12.07 3.87 5.70
C ILE A 330 -13.15 3.97 4.63
N ARG A 331 -12.72 4.13 3.40
CA ARG A 331 -13.64 4.18 2.25
C ARG A 331 -14.23 2.79 1.97
N SER A 332 -15.53 2.76 1.68
CA SER A 332 -16.17 1.58 1.11
C SER A 332 -15.57 1.26 -0.27
N PRO A 333 -15.66 0.02 -0.77
CA PRO A 333 -15.24 -0.30 -2.13
C PRO A 333 -15.82 0.67 -3.16
N HIS A 334 -14.96 1.25 -4.00
CA HIS A 334 -15.33 2.31 -4.95
C HIS A 334 -14.45 2.24 -6.20
N LEU A 335 -14.92 2.90 -7.28
CA LEU A 335 -14.09 3.11 -8.47
C LEU A 335 -12.90 4.00 -8.08
N LEU A 336 -11.71 3.63 -8.56
CA LEU A 336 -10.51 4.41 -8.29
C LEU A 336 -10.65 5.83 -8.82
N ASP A 337 -10.53 6.79 -7.94
CA ASP A 337 -10.52 8.21 -8.26
C ASP A 337 -9.23 8.89 -7.78
N PHE A 338 -8.97 10.06 -8.33
CA PHE A 338 -7.78 10.86 -8.01
C PHE A 338 -8.21 12.17 -7.37
N LEU A 339 -7.63 12.46 -6.23
CA LEU A 339 -7.90 13.70 -5.49
C LEU A 339 -7.49 14.92 -6.33
N GLU A 340 -8.42 15.82 -6.57
CA GLU A 340 -8.21 17.04 -7.35
C GLU A 340 -8.25 18.31 -6.50
N LYS A 341 -9.06 18.30 -5.42
CA LYS A 341 -9.23 19.50 -4.60
C LYS A 341 -9.61 19.16 -3.16
N VAL A 342 -9.09 19.95 -2.24
CA VAL A 342 -9.47 19.95 -0.83
C VAL A 342 -9.92 21.35 -0.46
N THR A 343 -11.13 21.49 0.08
CA THR A 343 -11.62 22.72 0.72
C THR A 343 -11.71 22.48 2.22
N ILE A 344 -10.95 23.22 2.99
CA ILE A 344 -10.83 23.09 4.44
C ILE A 344 -11.67 24.17 5.12
N TYR A 345 -12.51 23.75 6.04
CA TYR A 345 -13.33 24.62 6.88
C TYR A 345 -12.74 24.65 8.28
N SER A 346 -12.32 25.82 8.74
CA SER A 346 -11.77 25.96 10.07
C SER A 346 -12.86 26.14 11.13
N LEU A 347 -12.59 25.59 12.30
CA LEU A 347 -13.42 25.73 13.48
C LEU A 347 -12.63 26.50 14.53
N LEU A 348 -13.24 27.54 15.10
CA LEU A 348 -12.66 28.29 16.20
C LEU A 348 -12.87 27.50 17.49
N SER A 349 -11.79 27.07 18.10
CA SER A 349 -11.80 26.35 19.36
C SER A 349 -11.22 27.22 20.48
N ARG A 350 -11.82 27.16 21.64
CA ARG A 350 -11.33 27.91 22.81
C ARG A 350 -10.07 27.25 23.34
N TRP A 351 -8.99 28.03 23.37
CA TRP A 351 -7.65 27.61 23.75
C TRP A 351 -7.36 27.82 25.25
N SER A 352 -7.73 29.01 25.76
CA SER A 352 -7.61 29.40 27.16
C SER A 352 -8.82 30.21 27.56
N ASN A 353 -8.83 30.79 28.76
CA ASN A 353 -9.94 31.66 29.19
C ASN A 353 -10.17 32.86 28.27
N THR A 354 -9.13 33.30 27.53
CA THR A 354 -9.14 34.50 26.68
C THR A 354 -8.67 34.25 25.24
N GLN A 355 -8.21 33.05 24.90
CA GLN A 355 -7.59 32.77 23.59
C GLN A 355 -8.38 31.69 22.86
N TYR A 356 -8.39 31.81 21.53
CA TYR A 356 -9.01 30.89 20.61
C TYR A 356 -8.00 30.46 19.54
N MET A 357 -8.11 29.24 19.08
CA MET A 357 -7.31 28.68 18.02
C MET A 357 -8.21 28.14 16.91
N ASN A 358 -7.80 28.38 15.67
CA ASN A 358 -8.42 27.76 14.53
C ASN A 358 -7.91 26.33 14.34
N MET A 359 -8.83 25.40 14.13
CA MET A 359 -8.55 23.99 13.91
C MET A 359 -9.29 23.50 12.69
N TRP A 360 -8.85 22.39 12.15
CA TRP A 360 -9.56 21.68 11.08
C TRP A 360 -10.92 21.21 11.60
N GLY A 361 -11.97 21.89 11.21
CA GLY A 361 -13.35 21.60 11.63
C GLY A 361 -14.08 20.63 10.72
N GLY A 362 -13.74 20.69 9.44
CA GLY A 362 -14.31 19.86 8.40
C GLY A 362 -13.62 20.11 7.06
N HIS A 363 -13.97 19.30 6.06
CA HIS A 363 -13.47 19.47 4.72
C HIS A 363 -14.46 18.95 3.67
N ARG A 364 -14.28 19.45 2.45
CA ARG A 364 -14.86 18.92 1.22
C ARG A 364 -13.73 18.46 0.31
N LEU A 365 -13.78 17.19 -0.08
CA LEU A 365 -12.88 16.60 -1.06
C LEU A 365 -13.59 16.52 -2.41
N GLU A 366 -12.86 16.82 -3.47
CA GLU A 366 -13.29 16.61 -4.83
C GLU A 366 -12.27 15.68 -5.52
N SER A 367 -12.76 14.56 -6.03
CA SER A 367 -11.96 13.54 -6.70
C SER A 367 -12.63 13.10 -8.00
N ARG A 368 -11.86 12.51 -8.91
CA ARG A 368 -12.37 12.14 -10.22
C ARG A 368 -11.75 10.83 -10.72
N PRO A 369 -12.57 9.86 -11.18
CA PRO A 369 -12.08 8.75 -11.99
C PRO A 369 -11.56 9.24 -13.34
N ILE A 370 -10.66 8.52 -13.97
CA ILE A 370 -10.09 8.89 -15.28
C ILE A 370 -11.19 8.92 -16.34
N GLY A 371 -11.52 10.12 -16.82
CA GLY A 371 -12.58 10.34 -17.83
C GLY A 371 -14.00 10.41 -17.25
N GLY A 372 -14.15 10.35 -15.92
CA GLY A 372 -15.44 10.37 -15.24
C GLY A 372 -15.88 11.73 -14.70
N ALA A 373 -17.02 11.72 -14.02
CA ALA A 373 -17.56 12.87 -13.33
C ALA A 373 -16.81 13.18 -12.04
N LEU A 374 -16.93 14.41 -11.57
CA LEU A 374 -16.38 14.83 -10.28
C LEU A 374 -17.21 14.22 -9.14
N ASN A 375 -16.54 13.51 -8.25
CA ASN A 375 -17.08 13.03 -7.00
C ASN A 375 -16.83 14.07 -5.90
N THR A 376 -17.78 14.25 -5.02
CA THR A 376 -17.64 15.15 -3.89
C THR A 376 -17.96 14.41 -2.59
N SER A 377 -17.06 14.52 -1.60
CA SER A 377 -17.23 14.01 -0.25
C SER A 377 -17.07 15.14 0.73
N THR A 378 -17.92 15.22 1.75
CA THR A 378 -17.86 16.25 2.78
C THR A 378 -17.89 15.58 4.15
N GLN A 379 -16.96 15.97 5.02
CA GLN A 379 -16.88 15.48 6.40
C GLN A 379 -16.70 16.63 7.38
N GLY A 380 -17.22 16.45 8.59
CA GLY A 380 -17.13 17.44 9.66
C GLY A 380 -18.05 18.65 9.46
N SER A 381 -17.72 19.76 10.13
CA SER A 381 -18.50 20.99 10.08
C SER A 381 -18.07 21.87 8.91
N THR A 382 -19.03 22.25 8.08
CA THR A 382 -18.86 23.23 6.99
C THR A 382 -19.37 24.62 7.36
N ASN A 383 -20.02 24.76 8.50
CA ASN A 383 -20.49 26.03 9.03
C ASN A 383 -19.37 26.67 9.85
N THR A 384 -18.58 27.51 9.23
CA THR A 384 -17.45 28.17 9.86
C THR A 384 -17.61 29.68 9.86
N SER A 385 -17.10 30.36 10.88
CA SER A 385 -17.02 31.82 10.94
C SER A 385 -15.88 32.40 10.10
N ILE A 386 -15.06 31.55 9.51
CA ILE A 386 -13.84 31.92 8.75
C ILE A 386 -13.97 31.39 7.33
N ASN A 387 -13.46 32.15 6.37
CA ASN A 387 -13.49 31.77 4.95
C ASN A 387 -12.79 30.41 4.74
N PRO A 388 -13.41 29.47 4.02
CA PRO A 388 -12.80 28.21 3.73
C PRO A 388 -11.56 28.39 2.81
N VAL A 389 -10.54 27.58 3.02
CA VAL A 389 -9.34 27.55 2.18
C VAL A 389 -9.40 26.38 1.23
N THR A 390 -9.11 26.65 -0.04
CA THR A 390 -9.15 25.65 -1.10
C THR A 390 -7.76 25.42 -1.68
N LEU A 391 -7.34 24.16 -1.72
CA LEU A 391 -6.10 23.68 -2.32
C LEU A 391 -6.43 22.86 -3.57
N GLN A 392 -5.73 23.16 -4.68
CA GLN A 392 -5.91 22.48 -5.96
C GLN A 392 -4.77 21.51 -6.20
N PHE A 393 -5.12 20.24 -6.41
CA PHE A 393 -4.17 19.15 -6.69
C PHE A 393 -4.38 18.51 -8.08
N THR A 394 -5.18 19.11 -8.94
CA THR A 394 -5.44 18.61 -10.29
C THR A 394 -4.15 18.33 -11.03
N SER A 395 -3.97 17.10 -11.50
CA SER A 395 -2.76 16.62 -12.18
C SER A 395 -1.47 16.66 -11.33
N ARG A 396 -1.60 16.80 -10.02
CA ARG A 396 -0.47 16.80 -9.07
C ARG A 396 -0.58 15.63 -8.13
N ASP A 397 0.56 15.06 -7.78
CA ASP A 397 0.65 14.04 -6.74
C ASP A 397 1.12 14.69 -5.45
N VAL A 398 0.26 14.71 -4.45
CA VAL A 398 0.68 14.98 -3.08
C VAL A 398 1.37 13.72 -2.57
N TYR A 399 2.62 13.82 -2.18
CA TYR A 399 3.45 12.68 -1.79
C TYR A 399 3.71 12.60 -0.28
N ARG A 400 3.54 13.72 0.44
CA ARG A 400 3.71 13.82 1.89
C ARG A 400 2.70 14.79 2.47
N THR A 401 2.24 14.52 3.67
CA THR A 401 1.51 15.46 4.52
C THR A 401 2.21 15.55 5.86
N GLU A 402 2.35 16.76 6.39
CA GLU A 402 2.89 17.03 7.71
C GLU A 402 1.81 17.74 8.51
N SER A 403 1.50 17.23 9.68
CA SER A 403 0.35 17.68 10.45
C SER A 403 0.71 17.90 11.91
N TRP A 404 0.21 18.98 12.49
CA TRP A 404 0.37 19.27 13.90
C TRP A 404 -0.96 19.05 14.62
N ALA A 405 -0.93 18.20 15.63
CA ALA A 405 -2.05 18.02 16.53
C ALA A 405 -1.86 18.89 17.78
N GLY A 406 -2.87 19.64 18.14
CA GLY A 406 -2.84 20.54 19.30
C GLY A 406 -3.64 20.01 20.47
N LEU A 407 -3.08 20.19 21.66
CA LEU A 407 -3.67 19.86 22.95
C LEU A 407 -3.86 21.10 23.79
N ASN A 408 -5.03 21.25 24.40
CA ASN A 408 -5.27 22.27 25.39
C ASN A 408 -5.19 21.69 26.82
N LEU A 409 -4.09 21.97 27.50
CA LEU A 409 -3.84 21.54 28.88
C LEU A 409 -4.53 22.39 29.93
N PHE A 410 -5.06 23.58 29.56
CA PHE A 410 -5.59 24.57 30.51
C PHE A 410 -7.10 24.46 30.78
N LEU A 411 -7.80 23.59 30.08
CA LEU A 411 -9.22 23.38 30.27
C LEU A 411 -9.49 22.04 30.96
N THR A 412 -10.49 22.03 31.84
CA THR A 412 -11.03 20.80 32.46
C THR A 412 -11.57 19.82 31.41
N GLN A 413 -11.81 20.27 30.19
CA GLN A 413 -12.15 19.48 29.02
C GLN A 413 -11.18 19.83 27.90
N PRO A 414 -10.17 19.01 27.66
CA PRO A 414 -9.21 19.27 26.60
C PRO A 414 -9.89 19.25 25.25
N VAL A 415 -9.67 20.30 24.46
CA VAL A 415 -10.11 20.39 23.09
C VAL A 415 -8.95 20.03 22.20
N ASN A 416 -9.16 19.03 21.39
CA ASN A 416 -8.16 18.50 20.51
C ASN A 416 -8.50 18.73 19.07
N GLY A 417 -7.50 19.08 18.28
CA GLY A 417 -7.67 19.28 16.86
C GLY A 417 -6.34 19.38 16.13
N VAL A 418 -6.46 19.57 14.85
CA VAL A 418 -5.33 19.74 13.94
C VAL A 418 -5.30 21.19 13.49
N PRO A 419 -4.41 22.04 14.06
CA PRO A 419 -4.33 23.47 13.73
C PRO A 419 -3.51 23.75 12.46
N ARG A 420 -2.69 22.80 12.01
CA ARG A 420 -1.87 22.99 10.82
C ARG A 420 -1.70 21.67 10.06
N VAL A 421 -1.74 21.76 8.74
CA VAL A 421 -1.34 20.68 7.81
C VAL A 421 -0.55 21.30 6.66
N ASP A 422 0.60 20.74 6.37
CA ASP A 422 1.38 21.04 5.20
C ASP A 422 1.23 19.91 4.19
N PHE A 423 0.96 20.25 2.92
CA PHE A 423 0.88 19.30 1.83
C PHE A 423 2.08 19.51 0.91
N HIS A 424 2.76 18.44 0.60
CA HIS A 424 3.95 18.48 -0.26
C HIS A 424 3.63 17.81 -1.60
N TRP A 425 3.82 18.54 -2.71
CA TRP A 425 3.59 18.02 -4.06
C TRP A 425 4.61 18.54 -5.07
N LYS A 426 4.84 17.77 -6.14
CA LYS A 426 5.70 18.16 -7.23
C LYS A 426 4.96 19.07 -8.21
N PHE A 427 5.58 20.17 -8.59
CA PHE A 427 5.15 20.96 -9.74
C PHE A 427 5.68 20.34 -11.04
N PRO A 428 4.83 20.17 -12.09
CA PRO A 428 5.27 19.59 -13.36
C PRO A 428 6.39 20.37 -14.07
N THR A 429 6.52 21.66 -13.78
CA THR A 429 7.41 22.59 -14.51
C THR A 429 8.65 23.02 -13.73
N LEU A 430 8.78 22.64 -12.46
CA LEU A 430 9.91 23.05 -11.64
C LEU A 430 10.71 21.81 -11.19
N PRO A 431 12.06 21.85 -11.27
CA PRO A 431 12.91 20.73 -10.87
C PRO A 431 12.94 20.50 -9.34
N ILE A 432 12.46 21.45 -8.56
CA ILE A 432 12.46 21.41 -7.10
C ILE A 432 11.02 21.16 -6.64
N ALA A 433 10.82 20.22 -5.72
CA ALA A 433 9.57 20.10 -4.99
C ALA A 433 9.28 21.43 -4.31
N SER A 434 8.21 22.11 -4.70
CA SER A 434 7.77 23.31 -4.00
C SER A 434 6.73 22.88 -2.99
N ASP A 435 7.04 23.05 -1.74
CA ASP A 435 6.14 22.81 -0.65
C ASP A 435 5.06 23.89 -0.65
N ASN A 436 3.81 23.46 -0.72
CA ASN A 436 2.70 24.34 -0.46
C ASN A 436 2.02 23.85 0.82
N PHE A 437 1.94 24.71 1.77
CA PHE A 437 1.37 24.43 3.07
C PHE A 437 0.08 25.21 3.29
N TYR A 438 -0.77 24.64 4.09
CA TYR A 438 -1.94 25.30 4.60
C TYR A 438 -1.85 25.49 6.11
N TYR A 439 -1.98 26.72 6.55
CA TYR A 439 -1.89 27.13 7.94
C TYR A 439 -3.24 27.62 8.43
N LEU A 440 -3.79 26.96 9.45
CA LEU A 440 -5.08 27.33 10.05
C LEU A 440 -5.00 28.44 11.09
N GLY A 441 -3.81 28.72 11.58
CA GLY A 441 -3.57 29.69 12.63
C GLY A 441 -3.07 29.06 13.91
N TYR A 442 -1.94 29.52 14.35
CA TYR A 442 -1.21 29.09 15.53
C TYR A 442 -1.36 30.13 16.62
N ALA A 443 -1.80 29.77 17.80
CA ALA A 443 -1.74 30.61 18.99
C ALA A 443 -0.54 30.15 19.83
N GLY A 444 0.45 31.03 19.95
CA GLY A 444 1.72 30.71 20.58
C GLY A 444 1.65 30.29 22.05
N VAL A 445 2.79 29.90 22.55
CA VAL A 445 3.24 29.64 23.92
C VAL A 445 2.27 28.84 24.82
N GLY A 446 2.60 27.57 25.06
CA GLY A 446 1.90 26.70 25.99
C GLY A 446 1.16 25.51 25.38
N THR A 447 1.28 25.31 24.05
CA THR A 447 0.73 24.13 23.35
C THR A 447 1.77 23.04 23.25
N GLN A 448 1.41 21.83 23.66
CA GLN A 448 2.08 20.65 23.15
C GLN A 448 1.53 20.40 21.75
N LEU A 449 2.31 20.75 20.73
CA LEU A 449 2.06 20.34 19.37
C LEU A 449 2.82 19.06 19.12
N GLN A 450 2.12 18.05 18.63
CA GLN A 450 2.75 16.87 18.05
C GLN A 450 2.69 17.02 16.55
N ASP A 451 3.82 17.07 15.91
CA ASP A 451 3.97 16.92 14.48
C ASP A 451 4.03 15.43 14.12
N SER A 452 3.42 15.10 13.03
CA SER A 452 3.47 13.76 12.47
C SER A 452 3.44 13.85 10.95
N GLU A 453 4.38 13.17 10.34
CA GLU A 453 4.45 13.05 8.90
C GLU A 453 3.75 11.78 8.44
N ASN A 454 2.95 11.89 7.38
CA ASN A 454 2.34 10.77 6.69
C ASN A 454 2.80 10.74 5.24
N GLU A 455 3.53 9.69 4.91
CA GLU A 455 4.14 9.46 3.59
C GLU A 455 4.38 7.97 3.35
N LEU A 456 4.56 7.58 2.12
CA LEU A 456 4.89 6.20 1.76
C LEU A 456 5.84 6.17 0.55
N PRO A 457 7.09 5.70 0.70
CA PRO A 457 7.73 5.29 1.95
C PRO A 457 7.98 6.49 2.87
N PRO A 458 8.03 6.30 4.19
CA PRO A 458 8.38 7.37 5.11
C PRO A 458 9.82 7.83 4.85
N GLU A 459 10.04 9.14 4.90
CA GLU A 459 11.37 9.71 4.72
C GLU A 459 12.16 9.65 6.02
N THR A 460 13.35 9.06 5.97
CA THR A 460 14.22 8.93 7.16
C THR A 460 15.33 9.98 7.22
N THR A 461 15.53 10.78 6.19
CA THR A 461 16.76 11.63 6.04
C THR A 461 16.54 13.12 5.83
N GLY A 462 15.33 13.61 5.94
CA GLY A 462 15.03 15.04 6.09
C GLY A 462 15.10 15.93 4.83
N GLN A 463 15.30 15.35 3.63
CA GLN A 463 15.20 16.12 2.37
C GLN A 463 14.18 15.45 1.44
N PRO A 464 12.99 16.03 1.25
CA PRO A 464 11.96 15.44 0.42
C PRO A 464 12.44 15.30 -1.02
N ASN A 465 12.61 14.05 -1.47
CA ASN A 465 12.82 13.71 -2.86
C ASN A 465 11.55 13.03 -3.40
N TYR A 466 10.76 13.78 -4.16
CA TYR A 466 9.52 13.27 -4.75
C TYR A 466 9.67 11.89 -5.42
N GLU A 467 10.80 11.62 -6.04
CA GLU A 467 11.05 10.35 -6.75
C GLU A 467 11.21 9.16 -5.79
N SER A 468 11.54 9.42 -4.51
CA SER A 468 11.65 8.37 -3.49
C SER A 468 10.30 7.86 -3.01
N TYR A 469 9.23 8.65 -3.16
CA TYR A 469 7.90 8.28 -2.68
C TYR A 469 7.18 7.41 -3.71
N SER A 470 6.62 6.30 -3.25
CA SER A 470 5.92 5.33 -4.11
C SER A 470 4.42 5.55 -4.17
N HIS A 471 3.86 6.36 -3.28
CA HIS A 471 2.42 6.60 -3.16
C HIS A 471 2.05 8.06 -3.37
N ARG A 472 0.77 8.29 -3.59
CA ARG A 472 0.13 9.61 -3.67
C ARG A 472 -1.09 9.65 -2.76
N LEU A 473 -1.38 10.81 -2.20
CA LEU A 473 -2.58 11.04 -1.40
C LEU A 473 -3.84 10.81 -2.25
N SER A 474 -4.73 9.96 -1.77
CA SER A 474 -6.01 9.64 -2.44
C SER A 474 -7.22 10.17 -1.68
N HIS A 475 -7.16 10.20 -0.35
CA HIS A 475 -8.29 10.64 0.49
C HIS A 475 -7.82 11.15 1.85
N ILE A 476 -8.68 11.91 2.52
CA ILE A 476 -8.50 12.37 3.88
C ILE A 476 -9.76 12.01 4.65
N GLY A 477 -9.63 11.21 5.70
CA GLY A 477 -10.72 10.88 6.61
C GLY A 477 -10.66 11.77 7.85
N LEU A 478 -11.81 12.24 8.31
CA LEU A 478 -11.93 13.03 9.52
C LEU A 478 -12.69 12.27 10.61
N ILE A 479 -12.01 11.99 11.69
CA ILE A 479 -12.65 11.52 12.92
C ILE A 479 -13.16 12.78 13.66
N SER A 480 -14.47 12.87 13.86
CA SER A 480 -15.11 14.00 14.52
C SER A 480 -16.09 13.48 15.57
N ALA A 481 -15.69 13.48 16.82
CA ALA A 481 -16.54 13.30 17.99
C ALA A 481 -16.56 14.59 18.78
N SER A 482 -17.42 14.72 19.81
CA SER A 482 -17.76 16.02 20.45
C SER A 482 -16.56 16.92 20.78
N HIS A 483 -15.43 16.36 21.21
CA HIS A 483 -14.21 17.10 21.55
C HIS A 483 -12.94 16.53 20.89
N VAL A 484 -13.09 15.55 19.98
CA VAL A 484 -11.98 14.86 19.31
C VAL A 484 -12.02 15.16 17.82
N LYS A 485 -10.93 15.71 17.30
CA LYS A 485 -10.70 15.88 15.86
C LYS A 485 -9.38 15.23 15.52
N ALA A 486 -9.42 14.25 14.62
CA ALA A 486 -8.22 13.60 14.10
C ALA A 486 -8.36 13.34 12.61
N LEU A 487 -7.24 13.37 11.90
CA LEU A 487 -7.16 13.10 10.48
C LEU A 487 -6.49 11.75 10.22
N VAL A 488 -6.96 11.06 9.20
CA VAL A 488 -6.32 9.86 8.65
C VAL A 488 -6.15 10.08 7.16
N TYR A 489 -4.94 9.90 6.67
CA TYR A 489 -4.61 10.04 5.26
C TYR A 489 -4.62 8.69 4.57
N SER A 490 -5.21 8.65 3.38
CA SER A 490 -5.24 7.47 2.51
C SER A 490 -4.34 7.68 1.31
N TRP A 491 -3.59 6.64 0.97
CA TRP A 491 -2.57 6.68 -0.06
C TRP A 491 -2.77 5.55 -1.07
N THR A 492 -2.59 5.85 -2.36
CA THR A 492 -2.62 4.88 -3.44
C THR A 492 -1.26 4.82 -4.13
N HIS A 493 -0.80 3.61 -4.48
CA HIS A 493 0.48 3.42 -5.15
C HIS A 493 0.52 4.14 -6.50
N ARG A 494 1.64 4.80 -6.82
CA ARG A 494 1.81 5.59 -8.06
C ARG A 494 1.82 4.74 -9.33
N SER A 495 1.99 3.40 -9.23
CA SER A 495 1.77 2.49 -10.37
C SER A 495 0.33 2.51 -10.88
N ALA A 496 -0.66 2.95 -10.09
CA ALA A 496 -2.00 3.25 -10.59
C ALA A 496 -1.91 4.47 -11.52
N ASP A 497 -1.73 4.21 -12.81
CA ASP A 497 -1.49 5.21 -13.84
C ASP A 497 -2.68 6.19 -13.96
N ARG A 498 -2.40 7.52 -13.97
CA ARG A 498 -3.41 8.57 -14.12
C ARG A 498 -4.01 8.66 -15.53
N THR A 499 -3.42 7.99 -16.50
CA THR A 499 -3.82 8.12 -17.91
C THR A 499 -4.28 6.81 -18.54
N ASN A 500 -4.08 5.65 -17.88
CA ASN A 500 -4.28 4.32 -18.47
C ASN A 500 -3.59 4.18 -19.83
N THR A 501 -2.32 4.57 -19.89
CA THR A 501 -1.55 4.52 -21.13
C THR A 501 -1.24 3.08 -21.50
N ILE A 502 -1.63 2.69 -22.71
CA ILE A 502 -1.28 1.39 -23.29
C ILE A 502 0.08 1.53 -23.96
N GLU A 503 1.09 0.85 -23.40
CA GLU A 503 2.45 0.87 -23.89
C GLU A 503 2.62 -0.04 -25.12
N PRO A 504 3.39 0.39 -26.14
CA PRO A 504 3.70 -0.45 -27.28
C PRO A 504 4.61 -1.63 -26.88
N ASN A 505 4.45 -2.76 -27.58
CA ASN A 505 5.27 -3.99 -27.37
C ASN A 505 5.29 -4.49 -25.91
N SER A 506 4.22 -4.23 -25.16
CA SER A 506 4.10 -4.65 -23.76
C SER A 506 2.67 -5.10 -23.43
N ILE A 507 2.51 -5.72 -22.29
CA ILE A 507 1.20 -6.01 -21.70
C ILE A 507 0.93 -4.94 -20.66
N THR A 508 -0.15 -4.19 -20.85
CA THR A 508 -0.65 -3.21 -19.88
C THR A 508 -1.83 -3.81 -19.12
N GLN A 509 -1.66 -4.07 -17.83
CA GLN A 509 -2.75 -4.51 -16.96
C GLN A 509 -3.49 -3.27 -16.43
N ILE A 510 -4.81 -3.23 -16.64
CA ILE A 510 -5.66 -2.16 -16.15
C ILE A 510 -6.74 -2.78 -15.26
N PRO A 511 -6.72 -2.54 -13.94
CA PRO A 511 -7.79 -2.99 -13.04
C PRO A 511 -9.13 -2.37 -13.42
N LEU A 512 -10.21 -3.16 -13.42
CA LEU A 512 -11.54 -2.67 -13.81
C LEU A 512 -12.09 -1.60 -12.87
N VAL A 513 -11.61 -1.49 -11.64
CA VAL A 513 -11.96 -0.37 -10.73
C VAL A 513 -11.55 1.00 -11.25
N LYS A 514 -10.75 1.05 -12.31
CA LYS A 514 -10.39 2.28 -13.04
C LYS A 514 -11.43 2.68 -14.10
N ALA A 515 -12.56 2.01 -14.17
CA ALA A 515 -13.72 2.48 -14.91
C ALA A 515 -14.19 3.82 -14.36
N PHE A 516 -14.77 4.66 -15.23
CA PHE A 516 -15.26 5.98 -14.84
C PHE A 516 -16.77 6.04 -14.58
N ASN A 517 -17.48 4.96 -14.83
CA ASN A 517 -18.90 4.80 -14.54
C ASN A 517 -19.17 3.41 -13.98
N LEU A 518 -20.27 3.27 -13.27
CA LEU A 518 -20.72 2.00 -12.71
C LEU A 518 -22.16 1.75 -13.14
N PRO A 519 -22.38 0.95 -14.20
CA PRO A 519 -23.73 0.65 -14.69
C PRO A 519 -24.55 -0.13 -13.66
N SER A 520 -25.88 -0.03 -13.75
CA SER A 520 -26.82 -0.80 -12.92
C SER A 520 -26.49 -2.30 -12.97
N GLY A 521 -26.45 -2.95 -11.81
CA GLY A 521 -26.10 -4.36 -11.66
C GLY A 521 -24.60 -4.64 -11.62
N ALA A 522 -23.73 -3.62 -11.78
CA ALA A 522 -22.31 -3.69 -11.44
C ALA A 522 -22.08 -3.11 -10.04
N ALA A 523 -21.16 -3.68 -9.29
CA ALA A 523 -20.75 -3.17 -7.99
C ALA A 523 -19.24 -3.30 -7.81
N VAL A 524 -18.63 -2.37 -7.10
CA VAL A 524 -17.27 -2.53 -6.61
C VAL A 524 -17.33 -3.33 -5.31
N VAL A 525 -16.52 -4.36 -5.21
CA VAL A 525 -16.40 -5.19 -4.01
C VAL A 525 -14.94 -5.25 -3.56
N ARG A 526 -14.76 -5.51 -2.26
CA ARG A 526 -13.42 -5.67 -1.71
C ARG A 526 -12.71 -6.82 -2.42
N GLY A 527 -11.56 -6.52 -3.02
CA GLY A 527 -10.76 -7.52 -3.70
C GLY A 527 -10.11 -8.48 -2.71
N PRO A 528 -9.98 -9.76 -3.06
CA PRO A 528 -9.13 -10.67 -2.32
C PRO A 528 -7.68 -10.16 -2.32
N GLY A 529 -6.92 -10.45 -1.27
CA GLY A 529 -5.61 -9.86 -1.04
C GLY A 529 -4.60 -9.94 -2.21
N PHE A 530 -4.77 -10.90 -3.12
CA PHE A 530 -3.90 -11.12 -4.28
C PHE A 530 -4.31 -10.34 -5.56
N THR A 531 -5.27 -9.43 -5.50
CA THR A 531 -5.71 -8.65 -6.69
C THR A 531 -5.11 -7.25 -6.79
N GLY A 532 -4.34 -6.82 -5.81
CA GLY A 532 -3.73 -5.48 -5.79
C GLY A 532 -4.70 -4.34 -5.50
N GLY A 533 -5.98 -4.62 -5.28
CA GLY A 533 -7.03 -3.66 -4.97
C GLY A 533 -8.42 -4.25 -5.08
N ASP A 534 -9.43 -3.40 -5.04
CA ASP A 534 -10.84 -3.77 -5.19
C ASP A 534 -11.14 -4.24 -6.62
N ILE A 535 -12.22 -4.99 -6.79
CA ILE A 535 -12.63 -5.58 -8.07
C ILE A 535 -14.09 -5.26 -8.38
N LEU A 536 -14.47 -5.39 -9.65
CA LEU A 536 -15.87 -5.26 -10.06
C LEU A 536 -16.58 -6.59 -10.04
N ARG A 537 -17.84 -6.58 -9.62
CA ARG A 537 -18.75 -7.72 -9.65
C ARG A 537 -20.00 -7.40 -10.44
N ARG A 538 -20.49 -8.39 -11.20
CA ARG A 538 -21.84 -8.36 -11.78
C ARG A 538 -22.67 -9.56 -11.31
N THR A 539 -23.96 -9.30 -11.09
CA THR A 539 -24.95 -10.32 -10.71
C THR A 539 -26.04 -10.53 -11.77
N ASN A 540 -25.96 -9.78 -12.85
CA ASN A 540 -26.83 -9.87 -14.02
C ASN A 540 -26.04 -9.49 -15.29
N THR A 541 -26.59 -9.77 -16.47
CA THR A 541 -25.96 -9.43 -17.75
C THR A 541 -25.82 -7.93 -17.95
N GLY A 542 -24.73 -7.50 -18.58
CA GLY A 542 -24.46 -6.11 -18.91
C GLY A 542 -22.98 -5.73 -18.83
N THR A 543 -22.70 -4.44 -18.97
CA THR A 543 -21.32 -3.91 -18.91
C THR A 543 -20.84 -3.73 -17.47
N PHE A 544 -19.54 -3.93 -17.23
CA PHE A 544 -18.91 -3.62 -15.94
C PHE A 544 -18.69 -2.12 -15.75
N GLY A 545 -18.45 -1.40 -16.84
CA GLY A 545 -18.14 0.02 -16.87
C GLY A 545 -17.27 0.37 -18.08
N ASP A 546 -16.95 1.64 -18.19
CA ASP A 546 -16.15 2.20 -19.27
C ASP A 546 -14.80 2.70 -18.75
N ILE A 547 -13.72 2.30 -19.40
CA ILE A 547 -12.35 2.68 -19.07
C ILE A 547 -11.83 3.65 -20.13
N ARG A 548 -11.34 4.81 -19.69
CA ARG A 548 -10.60 5.70 -20.56
C ARG A 548 -9.18 5.18 -20.71
N VAL A 549 -8.74 4.96 -21.93
CA VAL A 549 -7.38 4.51 -22.24
C VAL A 549 -6.71 5.49 -23.21
N ASN A 550 -5.41 5.65 -23.06
CA ASN A 550 -4.57 6.48 -23.93
C ASN A 550 -3.52 5.62 -24.61
N ILE A 551 -3.09 6.03 -25.81
CA ILE A 551 -1.93 5.46 -26.50
C ILE A 551 -1.00 6.56 -26.96
N ASN A 552 0.29 6.27 -26.99
CA ASN A 552 1.27 7.15 -27.58
C ASN A 552 1.50 6.77 -29.06
N PRO A 553 1.55 7.72 -30.01
CA PRO A 553 1.92 7.44 -31.39
C PRO A 553 3.31 6.79 -31.51
N PRO A 554 3.55 5.91 -32.50
CA PRO A 554 2.73 5.61 -33.66
C PRO A 554 1.64 4.56 -33.42
N PHE A 555 0.49 4.72 -34.08
CA PHE A 555 -0.69 3.84 -33.95
C PHE A 555 -0.60 2.53 -34.77
N ALA A 556 0.57 2.20 -35.30
CA ALA A 556 0.73 1.07 -36.22
C ALA A 556 0.59 -0.31 -35.56
N GLN A 557 0.40 -0.38 -34.24
CA GLN A 557 0.31 -1.65 -33.54
C GLN A 557 -1.11 -2.18 -33.47
N ARG A 558 -1.21 -3.51 -33.41
CA ARG A 558 -2.46 -4.22 -33.12
C ARG A 558 -2.39 -4.81 -31.72
N TYR A 559 -3.47 -4.69 -30.98
CA TYR A 559 -3.59 -5.11 -29.59
C TYR A 559 -4.50 -6.34 -29.49
N ARG A 560 -4.32 -7.14 -28.42
CA ARG A 560 -5.23 -8.21 -28.04
C ARG A 560 -5.72 -7.99 -26.63
N VAL A 561 -7.01 -8.20 -26.39
CA VAL A 561 -7.58 -8.14 -25.05
C VAL A 561 -7.38 -9.47 -24.35
N ARG A 562 -7.00 -9.43 -23.08
CA ARG A 562 -7.07 -10.52 -22.12
C ARG A 562 -7.89 -10.07 -20.93
N ILE A 563 -8.60 -11.02 -20.33
CA ILE A 563 -9.43 -10.77 -19.15
C ILE A 563 -8.99 -11.77 -18.08
N ARG A 564 -8.75 -11.28 -16.88
CA ARG A 564 -8.62 -12.12 -15.68
C ARG A 564 -9.93 -12.03 -14.91
N TYR A 565 -10.62 -13.13 -14.73
CA TYR A 565 -11.97 -13.18 -14.17
C TYR A 565 -12.17 -14.38 -13.26
N ALA A 566 -13.19 -14.28 -12.39
CA ALA A 566 -13.79 -15.41 -11.69
C ALA A 566 -15.30 -15.41 -11.97
N SER A 567 -15.90 -16.59 -12.17
CA SER A 567 -17.33 -16.70 -12.49
C SER A 567 -17.93 -17.99 -11.95
N THR A 568 -19.13 -17.87 -11.38
CA THR A 568 -19.92 -19.04 -10.91
C THR A 568 -20.70 -19.73 -12.04
N THR A 569 -20.62 -19.24 -13.27
CA THR A 569 -21.33 -19.77 -14.42
C THR A 569 -20.55 -19.53 -15.71
N ASP A 570 -20.89 -20.26 -16.76
CA ASP A 570 -20.41 -19.91 -18.09
C ASP A 570 -20.87 -18.51 -18.48
N VAL A 571 -19.99 -17.75 -19.09
CA VAL A 571 -20.20 -16.33 -19.39
C VAL A 571 -19.69 -16.00 -20.79
N GLN A 572 -20.43 -15.10 -21.48
CA GLN A 572 -19.98 -14.54 -22.72
C GLN A 572 -19.45 -13.11 -22.47
N PHE A 573 -18.14 -12.91 -22.65
CA PHE A 573 -17.58 -11.58 -22.61
C PHE A 573 -17.64 -10.88 -23.94
N HIS A 574 -18.04 -9.60 -23.91
CA HIS A 574 -18.03 -8.69 -25.03
C HIS A 574 -17.11 -7.51 -24.71
N THR A 575 -16.37 -7.07 -25.69
CA THR A 575 -15.55 -5.86 -25.58
C THR A 575 -15.82 -4.91 -26.73
N SER A 576 -15.77 -3.62 -26.44
CA SER A 576 -15.94 -2.57 -27.46
C SER A 576 -14.96 -1.40 -27.24
N ILE A 577 -14.69 -0.65 -28.31
CA ILE A 577 -13.92 0.59 -28.27
C ILE A 577 -14.73 1.67 -28.95
N ASN A 578 -14.91 2.80 -28.27
CA ASN A 578 -15.71 3.94 -28.73
C ASN A 578 -17.11 3.50 -29.23
N GLY A 579 -17.73 2.54 -28.51
CA GLY A 579 -19.02 1.95 -28.83
C GLY A 579 -19.01 0.91 -29.96
N LYS A 580 -17.88 0.68 -30.64
CA LYS A 580 -17.74 -0.33 -31.68
C LYS A 580 -17.28 -1.66 -31.10
N ALA A 581 -18.06 -2.73 -31.32
CA ALA A 581 -17.68 -4.07 -30.88
C ALA A 581 -16.36 -4.51 -31.52
N ILE A 582 -15.46 -5.10 -30.70
CA ILE A 582 -14.15 -5.60 -31.15
C ILE A 582 -13.99 -7.09 -30.92
N ASN A 583 -14.48 -7.62 -29.82
CA ASN A 583 -14.37 -9.05 -29.49
C ASN A 583 -15.60 -9.55 -28.76
N GLN A 584 -15.88 -10.85 -28.94
CA GLN A 584 -16.87 -11.63 -28.24
C GLN A 584 -16.33 -13.05 -28.05
N GLY A 585 -16.58 -13.65 -26.89
CA GLY A 585 -16.16 -15.04 -26.61
C GLY A 585 -16.89 -15.64 -25.44
N ASN A 586 -17.11 -16.97 -25.50
CA ASN A 586 -17.69 -17.76 -24.41
C ASN A 586 -16.57 -18.36 -23.56
N PHE A 587 -16.73 -18.28 -22.24
CA PHE A 587 -15.75 -18.75 -21.27
C PHE A 587 -16.46 -19.51 -20.14
N SER A 588 -15.84 -20.56 -19.67
CA SER A 588 -16.42 -21.45 -18.66
C SER A 588 -16.40 -20.84 -17.27
N ALA A 589 -17.31 -21.32 -16.41
CA ALA A 589 -17.28 -21.12 -14.98
C ALA A 589 -15.89 -21.47 -14.42
N THR A 590 -15.48 -20.74 -13.40
CA THR A 590 -14.17 -20.93 -12.76
C THR A 590 -14.28 -21.30 -11.29
N MET A 591 -15.48 -21.13 -10.71
CA MET A 591 -15.77 -21.41 -9.31
C MET A 591 -17.22 -21.89 -9.15
N ASN A 592 -17.52 -22.52 -8.00
CA ASN A 592 -18.86 -22.88 -7.64
C ASN A 592 -19.60 -21.72 -6.97
N ARG A 593 -20.92 -21.78 -7.01
CA ARG A 593 -21.74 -20.78 -6.32
C ARG A 593 -21.56 -20.90 -4.80
N GLY A 594 -21.31 -19.78 -4.13
CA GLY A 594 -21.04 -19.72 -2.69
C GLY A 594 -19.61 -20.11 -2.30
N GLU A 595 -18.74 -20.38 -3.27
CA GLU A 595 -17.31 -20.54 -3.04
C GLU A 595 -16.64 -19.17 -2.83
N ASP A 596 -15.70 -19.11 -1.89
CA ASP A 596 -14.93 -17.90 -1.64
C ASP A 596 -13.96 -17.60 -2.81
N LEU A 597 -13.68 -16.32 -3.03
CA LEU A 597 -12.68 -15.90 -3.98
C LEU A 597 -11.29 -16.21 -3.46
N ASP A 598 -10.66 -17.24 -3.99
CA ASP A 598 -9.25 -17.58 -3.79
C ASP A 598 -8.45 -17.46 -5.09
N TYR A 599 -7.16 -17.72 -5.04
CA TYR A 599 -6.32 -17.57 -6.24
C TYR A 599 -6.74 -18.48 -7.38
N LYS A 600 -7.16 -19.73 -7.08
CA LYS A 600 -7.55 -20.75 -8.09
C LYS A 600 -8.85 -20.41 -8.80
N THR A 601 -9.74 -19.60 -8.18
CA THR A 601 -11.02 -19.21 -8.78
C THR A 601 -10.84 -18.22 -9.95
N PHE A 602 -9.67 -17.58 -10.05
CA PHE A 602 -9.37 -16.64 -11.14
C PHE A 602 -8.67 -17.34 -12.31
N ARG A 603 -9.14 -17.03 -13.52
CA ARG A 603 -8.54 -17.49 -14.77
C ARG A 603 -8.26 -16.32 -15.70
N THR A 604 -7.13 -16.37 -16.40
CA THR A 604 -6.81 -15.43 -17.47
C THR A 604 -7.15 -16.06 -18.82
N VAL A 605 -7.93 -15.35 -19.62
CA VAL A 605 -8.32 -15.75 -20.97
C VAL A 605 -8.06 -14.62 -21.97
N GLY A 606 -7.86 -14.96 -23.23
CA GLY A 606 -7.58 -13.99 -24.29
C GLY A 606 -8.50 -14.15 -25.48
N PHE A 607 -8.79 -13.03 -26.14
CA PHE A 607 -9.44 -13.05 -27.44
C PHE A 607 -8.40 -13.23 -28.56
N THR A 608 -8.75 -13.99 -29.57
CA THR A 608 -7.85 -14.30 -30.71
C THR A 608 -7.77 -13.16 -31.71
N THR A 609 -8.84 -12.39 -31.87
CA THR A 609 -8.94 -11.30 -32.84
C THR A 609 -8.23 -10.06 -32.32
N PRO A 610 -7.17 -9.58 -33.00
CA PRO A 610 -6.52 -8.34 -32.64
C PRO A 610 -7.31 -7.14 -33.17
N PHE A 611 -7.20 -5.99 -32.52
CA PHE A 611 -7.81 -4.72 -32.91
C PHE A 611 -6.77 -3.61 -33.01
N SER A 612 -7.10 -2.52 -33.67
CA SER A 612 -6.27 -1.32 -33.77
C SER A 612 -6.91 -0.17 -33.01
N LEU A 613 -6.09 0.68 -32.44
CA LEU A 613 -6.50 1.97 -31.85
C LEU A 613 -6.10 3.07 -32.83
N SER A 614 -7.05 3.90 -33.24
CA SER A 614 -6.85 5.03 -34.17
C SER A 614 -6.71 6.37 -33.45
N ASP A 615 -7.24 6.47 -32.25
CA ASP A 615 -7.31 7.71 -31.50
C ASP A 615 -6.33 7.69 -30.33
N VAL A 616 -5.72 8.84 -30.04
CA VAL A 616 -4.84 9.01 -28.86
C VAL A 616 -5.57 8.64 -27.59
N GLN A 617 -6.85 8.95 -27.51
CA GLN A 617 -7.70 8.62 -26.39
C GLN A 617 -8.93 7.84 -26.84
N SER A 618 -9.22 6.73 -26.20
CA SER A 618 -10.37 5.86 -26.51
C SER A 618 -11.11 5.44 -25.26
N THR A 619 -12.37 5.05 -25.43
CA THR A 619 -13.18 4.45 -24.37
C THR A 619 -13.27 2.95 -24.62
N PHE A 620 -12.77 2.15 -23.69
CA PHE A 620 -12.85 0.70 -23.72
C PHE A 620 -13.96 0.24 -22.77
N THR A 621 -14.85 -0.63 -23.27
CA THR A 621 -15.96 -1.19 -22.50
C THR A 621 -15.87 -2.70 -22.49
N ILE A 622 -16.10 -3.31 -21.32
CA ILE A 622 -16.23 -4.75 -21.14
C ILE A 622 -17.58 -5.08 -20.52
N GLY A 623 -18.21 -6.15 -21.01
CA GLY A 623 -19.47 -6.66 -20.49
C GLY A 623 -19.50 -8.18 -20.42
N ALA A 624 -20.36 -8.68 -19.53
CA ALA A 624 -20.64 -10.11 -19.33
C ALA A 624 -22.11 -10.39 -19.65
N TRP A 625 -22.35 -11.42 -20.46
CA TRP A 625 -23.64 -11.74 -21.04
C TRP A 625 -23.94 -13.25 -20.94
N ASN A 626 -25.17 -13.64 -21.25
CA ASN A 626 -25.63 -15.02 -21.33
C ASN A 626 -25.55 -15.80 -20.02
N PHE A 627 -25.84 -15.13 -18.89
CA PHE A 627 -25.98 -15.79 -17.61
C PHE A 627 -27.23 -15.31 -16.84
N SER A 628 -27.78 -16.14 -16.00
CA SER A 628 -28.98 -15.88 -15.22
C SER A 628 -28.64 -15.15 -13.90
N SER A 629 -29.61 -14.42 -13.37
CA SER A 629 -29.49 -13.76 -12.08
C SER A 629 -29.22 -14.79 -10.95
N GLY A 630 -28.49 -14.37 -9.92
CA GLY A 630 -28.04 -15.22 -8.85
C GLY A 630 -26.69 -15.88 -9.09
N ASN A 631 -26.09 -15.73 -10.28
CA ASN A 631 -24.70 -16.01 -10.55
C ASN A 631 -23.86 -14.73 -10.42
N GLU A 632 -22.57 -14.90 -10.28
CA GLU A 632 -21.63 -13.80 -10.07
C GLU A 632 -20.46 -13.90 -11.06
N VAL A 633 -20.09 -12.76 -11.61
CA VAL A 633 -18.92 -12.59 -12.49
C VAL A 633 -18.10 -11.45 -11.93
N TYR A 634 -16.83 -11.74 -11.68
CA TYR A 634 -15.85 -10.80 -11.13
C TYR A 634 -14.76 -10.48 -12.13
#